data_21586f21ee946f195113b271d2965e68
#
_entry.id   21586f21ee946f195113b271d2965e68
#
_cell.length_a   1.000
_cell.length_b   1.000
_cell.length_c   1.000
_cell.angle_alpha   90.00
_cell.angle_beta   90.00
_cell.angle_gamma   90.00
#
_symmetry.space_group_name_H-M   'P 1'
#
loop_
_entity.id
_entity.type
_entity.pdbx_description
1 polymer ?
#
loop_
_entity_poly.entity_id
_entity_poly.type
_entity_poly.pdbx_seq_one_letter_code
_entity_poly.pdbx_strand_id
1 'polypeptide(L)'
;LGRMPGTRVYADTATHPQAESFPGMVIYRFDAALVFFNADHFKARARMVVEEAAQPVRYFLLDAETMPHLDTTGAASLGQVCAEFKAKSMVVAIAAAKGPVREMLERTGVAERIGANRLYASVNDAVDAFRTTGG
;
A
#
# COMPACT_ATOMS: atom_id res chain seq x y z
N LEU A 1 7.19 -15.20 -3.33
CA LEU A 1 6.55 -14.23 -2.60
C LEU A 1 7.47 -13.16 -2.08
N GLY A 2 8.36 -12.69 -2.64
CA GLY A 2 9.20 -11.59 -2.20
C GLY A 2 9.03 -11.13 -0.76
N ARG A 3 8.98 -12.05 0.19
CA ARG A 3 8.86 -11.64 1.57
C ARG A 3 10.24 -11.27 2.10
N MET A 4 10.36 -10.03 2.54
CA MET A 4 11.60 -9.50 3.07
C MET A 4 11.33 -9.01 4.48
N PRO A 5 12.38 -8.83 5.31
CA PRO A 5 12.16 -8.29 6.65
C PRO A 5 11.37 -6.98 6.58
N GLY A 6 10.23 -6.97 7.27
CA GLY A 6 9.37 -5.80 7.35
C GLY A 6 8.48 -5.55 6.15
N THR A 7 8.59 -6.33 5.07
CA THR A 7 7.79 -6.10 3.87
C THR A 7 7.39 -7.41 3.20
N ARG A 8 6.30 -7.34 2.44
CA ARG A 8 5.87 -8.46 1.61
C ARG A 8 5.20 -7.89 0.36
N VAL A 9 5.61 -8.41 -0.81
CA VAL A 9 5.07 -7.96 -2.08
C VAL A 9 4.41 -9.13 -2.78
N TYR A 10 3.16 -8.95 -3.19
CA TYR A 10 2.38 -9.99 -3.85
C TYR A 10 2.46 -9.94 -5.37
N ALA A 11 3.21 -9.00 -5.93
CA ALA A 11 3.30 -8.86 -7.37
C ALA A 11 4.09 -10.00 -8.03
N ASP A 12 4.93 -10.71 -7.26
CA ASP A 12 5.80 -11.75 -7.78
C ASP A 12 5.18 -13.13 -7.54
N THR A 13 4.54 -13.68 -8.55
CA THR A 13 3.93 -15.00 -8.46
C THR A 13 4.92 -16.12 -8.71
N ALA A 14 6.16 -15.82 -9.15
CA ALA A 14 7.16 -16.85 -9.38
C ALA A 14 7.58 -17.54 -8.10
N THR A 15 7.62 -16.79 -7.00
CA THR A 15 7.98 -17.34 -5.69
C THR A 15 6.75 -17.76 -4.88
N HIS A 16 5.55 -17.54 -5.42
CA HIS A 16 4.29 -17.89 -4.77
C HIS A 16 3.31 -18.40 -5.79
N PRO A 17 3.41 -19.66 -6.16
CA PRO A 17 2.53 -20.21 -7.18
C PRO A 17 1.04 -20.10 -6.87
N GLN A 18 0.67 -20.05 -5.58
CA GLN A 18 -0.73 -19.90 -5.19
C GLN A 18 -1.22 -18.46 -5.26
N ALA A 19 -0.31 -17.49 -5.32
CA ALA A 19 -0.71 -16.10 -5.39
C ALA A 19 -1.22 -15.81 -6.81
N GLU A 20 -2.36 -15.13 -6.89
CA GLU A 20 -2.88 -14.73 -8.17
C GLU A 20 -2.04 -13.60 -8.75
N SER A 21 -1.90 -13.59 -10.06
CA SER A 21 -1.25 -12.49 -10.75
C SER A 21 -2.30 -11.45 -11.10
N PHE A 22 -2.03 -10.21 -10.71
CA PHE A 22 -2.92 -9.10 -11.00
C PHE A 22 -2.15 -8.06 -11.81
N PRO A 23 -2.13 -8.20 -13.14
CA PRO A 23 -1.38 -7.26 -13.98
C PRO A 23 -1.79 -5.81 -13.67
N GLY A 24 -0.82 -4.97 -13.40
CA GLY A 24 -1.07 -3.57 -13.07
C GLY A 24 -1.34 -3.30 -11.59
N MET A 25 -1.32 -4.32 -10.74
CA MET A 25 -1.55 -4.15 -9.31
C MET A 25 -0.34 -4.59 -8.51
N VAL A 26 0.04 -3.78 -7.53
CA VAL A 26 1.07 -4.13 -6.55
C VAL A 26 0.42 -4.11 -5.17
N ILE A 27 0.62 -5.17 -4.41
CA ILE A 27 0.19 -5.25 -3.01
C ILE A 27 1.46 -5.21 -2.16
N TYR A 28 1.63 -4.14 -1.40
CA TYR A 28 2.82 -3.90 -0.60
C TYR A 28 2.46 -3.97 0.88
N ARG A 29 3.04 -4.92 1.59
CA ARG A 29 2.79 -5.09 3.02
C ARG A 29 4.00 -4.61 3.81
N PHE A 30 3.77 -3.72 4.76
CA PHE A 30 4.81 -3.20 5.63
C PHE A 30 4.60 -3.77 7.03
N ASP A 31 5.48 -4.68 7.44
CA ASP A 31 5.31 -5.47 8.66
C ASP A 31 5.93 -4.80 9.89
N ALA A 32 5.74 -3.50 10.02
CA ALA A 32 6.30 -2.74 11.13
C ALA A 32 5.49 -1.47 11.35
N ALA A 33 5.68 -0.84 12.49
CA ALA A 33 5.15 0.49 12.70
C ALA A 33 5.83 1.43 11.70
N LEU A 34 5.07 2.34 11.12
CA LEU A 34 5.62 3.33 10.20
C LEU A 34 5.79 4.63 10.98
N VAL A 35 7.02 4.94 11.29
CA VAL A 35 7.37 6.03 12.20
C VAL A 35 8.55 6.81 11.65
N PHE A 36 8.98 7.84 12.38
CA PHE A 36 9.95 8.79 11.87
C PHE A 36 11.27 8.16 11.43
N PHE A 37 11.74 7.13 12.13
CA PHE A 37 13.08 6.60 11.81
C PHE A 37 13.08 5.60 10.66
N ASN A 38 11.92 5.10 10.22
CA ASN A 38 11.88 4.22 9.04
C ASN A 38 11.04 4.78 7.89
N ALA A 39 10.60 6.03 8.01
CA ALA A 39 9.75 6.64 6.99
C ALA A 39 10.43 6.74 5.63
N ASP A 40 11.71 7.09 5.60
CA ASP A 40 12.45 7.17 4.34
C ASP A 40 12.64 5.79 3.72
N HIS A 41 12.89 4.80 4.54
CA HIS A 41 13.00 3.42 4.08
C HIS A 41 11.68 2.95 3.45
N PHE A 42 10.56 3.26 4.10
CA PHE A 42 9.25 2.94 3.58
C PHE A 42 9.03 3.55 2.19
N LYS A 43 9.34 4.84 2.05
CA LYS A 43 9.16 5.54 0.78
C LYS A 43 10.03 4.92 -0.32
N ALA A 44 11.29 4.65 -0.01
CA ALA A 44 12.21 4.06 -0.98
C ALA A 44 11.72 2.69 -1.43
N ARG A 45 11.25 1.88 -0.50
CA ARG A 45 10.75 0.54 -0.83
C ARG A 45 9.47 0.61 -1.65
N ALA A 46 8.56 1.49 -1.30
CA ALA A 46 7.31 1.65 -2.06
C ALA A 46 7.61 2.05 -3.51
N ARG A 47 8.53 2.98 -3.69
CA ARG A 47 8.92 3.39 -5.04
C ARG A 47 9.58 2.26 -5.80
N MET A 48 10.44 1.51 -5.13
CA MET A 48 11.17 0.41 -5.75
C MET A 48 10.24 -0.69 -6.26
N VAL A 49 9.23 -1.08 -5.44
CA VAL A 49 8.34 -2.16 -5.89
C VAL A 49 7.52 -1.75 -7.09
N VAL A 50 7.20 -0.47 -7.22
CA VAL A 50 6.49 0.03 -8.39
C VAL A 50 7.40 0.06 -9.60
N GLU A 51 8.64 0.52 -9.43
CA GLU A 51 9.60 0.62 -10.54
C GLU A 51 10.03 -0.75 -11.05
N GLU A 52 10.13 -1.73 -10.16
CA GLU A 52 10.60 -3.07 -10.53
C GLU A 52 9.46 -3.99 -10.99
N ALA A 53 8.23 -3.52 -11.00
CA ALA A 53 7.12 -4.34 -11.45
C ALA A 53 7.28 -4.69 -12.93
N ALA A 54 6.91 -5.92 -13.28
CA ALA A 54 7.05 -6.41 -14.66
C ALA A 54 6.20 -5.64 -15.66
N GLN A 55 5.12 -5.03 -15.18
CA GLN A 55 4.21 -4.24 -16.01
C GLN A 55 3.93 -2.91 -15.33
N PRO A 56 3.53 -1.90 -16.09
CA PRO A 56 3.18 -0.61 -15.47
C PRO A 56 2.13 -0.78 -14.40
N VAL A 57 2.36 -0.17 -13.23
CA VAL A 57 1.45 -0.29 -12.11
C VAL A 57 0.35 0.76 -12.25
N ARG A 58 -0.91 0.31 -12.17
CA ARG A 58 -2.07 1.18 -12.19
C ARG A 58 -2.75 1.26 -10.83
N TYR A 59 -2.46 0.32 -9.95
CA TYR A 59 -3.13 0.20 -8.67
C TYR A 59 -2.10 -0.21 -7.61
N PHE A 60 -1.91 0.63 -6.61
CA PHE A 60 -1.00 0.37 -5.52
C PHE A 60 -1.81 0.18 -4.24
N LEU A 61 -1.70 -0.99 -3.64
CA LEU A 61 -2.42 -1.31 -2.41
C LEU A 61 -1.43 -1.48 -1.27
N LEU A 62 -1.56 -0.68 -0.24
CA LEU A 62 -0.81 -0.87 0.99
C LEU A 62 -1.61 -1.79 1.91
N ASP A 63 -1.03 -2.94 2.25
CA ASP A 63 -1.61 -3.85 3.22
C ASP A 63 -1.09 -3.43 4.59
N ALA A 64 -1.97 -2.85 5.40
CA ALA A 64 -1.61 -2.33 6.72
C ALA A 64 -1.97 -3.30 7.85
N GLU A 65 -2.29 -4.54 7.52
CA GLU A 65 -2.75 -5.51 8.51
C GLU A 65 -1.78 -5.69 9.68
N THR A 66 -0.49 -5.70 9.38
CA THR A 66 0.55 -5.93 10.39
C THR A 66 1.28 -4.65 10.79
N MET A 67 0.73 -3.49 10.42
CA MET A 67 1.28 -2.20 10.85
C MET A 67 0.59 -1.80 12.16
N PRO A 68 1.30 -1.89 13.30
CA PRO A 68 0.63 -1.63 14.58
C PRO A 68 0.47 -0.15 14.91
N HIS A 69 1.26 0.72 14.28
CA HIS A 69 1.28 2.12 14.64
C HIS A 69 1.75 2.98 13.48
N LEU A 70 1.27 4.21 13.45
CA LEU A 70 1.63 5.21 12.44
C LEU A 70 1.77 6.53 13.16
N ASP A 71 2.96 7.15 13.13
CA ASP A 71 3.11 8.48 13.72
C ASP A 71 2.91 9.57 12.66
N THR A 72 3.01 10.83 13.07
CA THR A 72 2.75 11.95 12.15
C THR A 72 3.77 12.01 11.03
N THR A 73 5.03 11.68 11.30
CA THR A 73 6.07 11.63 10.26
C THR A 73 5.80 10.50 9.29
N GLY A 74 5.41 9.33 9.80
CA GLY A 74 5.03 8.20 8.96
C GLY A 74 3.83 8.52 8.09
N ALA A 75 2.82 9.17 8.67
CA ALA A 75 1.64 9.58 7.91
C ALA A 75 2.00 10.56 6.81
N ALA A 76 2.87 11.53 7.10
CA ALA A 76 3.31 12.48 6.09
C ALA A 76 4.04 11.79 4.94
N SER A 77 4.90 10.81 5.26
CA SER A 77 5.61 10.04 4.24
C SER A 77 4.67 9.24 3.38
N LEU A 78 3.67 8.62 4.00
CA LEU A 78 2.66 7.88 3.26
C LEU A 78 1.87 8.82 2.35
N GLY A 79 1.50 10.01 2.84
CA GLY A 79 0.82 11.01 2.04
C GLY A 79 1.65 11.46 0.83
N GLN A 80 2.96 11.59 1.00
CA GLN A 80 3.85 11.94 -0.10
C GLN A 80 3.87 10.88 -1.19
N VAL A 81 3.97 9.61 -0.77
CA VAL A 81 3.95 8.48 -1.72
C VAL A 81 2.60 8.44 -2.45
N CYS A 82 1.51 8.62 -1.73
CA CYS A 82 0.18 8.64 -2.34
C CYS A 82 0.07 9.74 -3.39
N ALA A 83 0.51 10.95 -3.06
CA ALA A 83 0.45 12.08 -4.00
C ALA A 83 1.32 11.81 -5.23
N GLU A 84 2.51 11.25 -5.01
CA GLU A 84 3.44 10.94 -6.10
C GLU A 84 2.84 9.89 -7.04
N PHE A 85 2.25 8.84 -6.50
CA PHE A 85 1.66 7.77 -7.30
C PHE A 85 0.41 8.25 -8.03
N LYS A 86 -0.42 9.04 -7.38
CA LYS A 86 -1.59 9.60 -8.04
C LYS A 86 -1.21 10.52 -9.19
N ALA A 87 -0.12 11.26 -9.05
CA ALA A 87 0.39 12.10 -10.14
C ALA A 87 0.83 11.27 -11.34
N LYS A 88 1.13 9.99 -11.12
CA LYS A 88 1.48 9.05 -12.19
C LYS A 88 0.27 8.24 -12.64
N SER A 89 -0.92 8.70 -12.32
CA SER A 89 -2.19 8.07 -12.70
C SER A 89 -2.42 6.71 -12.07
N MET A 90 -1.79 6.44 -10.94
CA MET A 90 -2.07 5.23 -10.19
C MET A 90 -3.17 5.46 -9.16
N VAL A 91 -3.97 4.43 -8.94
CA VAL A 91 -4.94 4.41 -7.85
C VAL A 91 -4.21 3.90 -6.61
N VAL A 92 -4.35 4.59 -5.50
CA VAL A 92 -3.75 4.18 -4.23
C VAL A 92 -4.86 3.80 -3.27
N ALA A 93 -4.69 2.66 -2.60
CA ALA A 93 -5.66 2.17 -1.62
C ALA A 93 -4.91 1.61 -0.42
N ILE A 94 -5.60 1.53 0.71
CA ILE A 94 -5.05 0.94 1.94
C ILE A 94 -6.05 -0.11 2.42
N ALA A 95 -5.54 -1.27 2.82
CA ALA A 95 -6.36 -2.34 3.34
C ALA A 95 -5.98 -2.66 4.79
N ALA A 96 -6.98 -3.00 5.57
CA ALA A 96 -6.82 -3.52 6.93
C ALA A 96 -6.15 -2.54 7.91
N ALA A 97 -6.29 -1.25 7.66
CA ALA A 97 -5.85 -0.24 8.63
C ALA A 97 -6.76 -0.31 9.84
N LYS A 98 -6.16 -0.52 11.01
CA LYS A 98 -6.93 -0.71 12.24
C LYS A 98 -6.75 0.49 13.17
N GLY A 99 -7.67 0.60 14.12
CA GLY A 99 -7.63 1.53 15.23
C GLY A 99 -6.67 2.71 15.11
N PRO A 100 -5.51 2.63 15.76
CA PRO A 100 -4.60 3.78 15.80
C PRO A 100 -4.10 4.22 14.42
N VAL A 101 -3.88 3.27 13.51
CA VAL A 101 -3.42 3.59 12.16
C VAL A 101 -4.51 4.34 11.40
N ARG A 102 -5.74 3.82 11.43
CA ARG A 102 -6.86 4.47 10.74
C ARG A 102 -7.13 5.85 11.31
N GLU A 103 -7.08 5.97 12.62
CA GLU A 103 -7.29 7.25 13.29
C GLU A 103 -6.26 8.29 12.87
N MET A 104 -4.99 7.89 12.79
CA MET A 104 -3.93 8.78 12.35
C MET A 104 -4.11 9.19 10.89
N LEU A 105 -4.53 8.26 10.03
CA LEU A 105 -4.81 8.58 8.64
C LEU A 105 -5.91 9.62 8.51
N GLU A 106 -6.95 9.51 9.33
CA GLU A 106 -8.05 10.46 9.31
C GLU A 106 -7.62 11.81 9.84
N ARG A 107 -6.89 11.81 10.96
CA ARG A 107 -6.50 13.04 11.62
C ARG A 107 -5.53 13.86 10.78
N THR A 108 -4.66 13.22 10.04
CA THR A 108 -3.65 13.90 9.24
C THR A 108 -4.13 14.25 7.83
N GLY A 109 -5.35 13.88 7.48
CA GLY A 109 -5.89 14.15 6.14
C GLY A 109 -5.47 13.17 5.06
N VAL A 110 -4.66 12.17 5.39
CA VAL A 110 -4.23 11.18 4.41
C VAL A 110 -5.40 10.35 3.92
N ALA A 111 -6.31 9.97 4.85
CA ALA A 111 -7.51 9.21 4.48
C ALA A 111 -8.34 9.97 3.45
N GLU A 112 -8.47 11.29 3.63
CA GLU A 112 -9.23 12.12 2.70
C GLU A 112 -8.55 12.20 1.34
N ARG A 113 -7.23 12.31 1.31
CA ARG A 113 -6.48 12.35 0.06
C ARG A 113 -6.61 11.05 -0.73
N ILE A 114 -6.60 9.93 -0.05
CA ILE A 114 -6.74 8.62 -0.67
C ILE A 114 -8.19 8.43 -1.13
N GLY A 115 -9.12 8.91 -0.33
CA GLY A 115 -10.55 8.71 -0.55
C GLY A 115 -11.08 7.65 0.39
N ALA A 116 -12.16 7.98 1.11
CA ALA A 116 -12.71 7.08 2.12
C ALA A 116 -13.13 5.74 1.53
N ASN A 117 -13.55 5.73 0.28
CA ASN A 117 -13.96 4.50 -0.40
C ASN A 117 -12.77 3.63 -0.86
N ARG A 118 -11.55 4.08 -0.60
CA ARG A 118 -10.34 3.31 -0.91
C ARG A 118 -9.63 2.83 0.36
N LEU A 119 -10.30 2.92 1.49
CA LEU A 119 -9.85 2.32 2.74
C LEU A 119 -10.67 1.05 2.94
N TYR A 120 -10.07 -0.07 2.61
CA TYR A 120 -10.79 -1.35 2.62
C TYR A 120 -10.57 -2.10 3.92
N ALA A 121 -11.57 -2.89 4.31
CA ALA A 121 -11.48 -3.68 5.54
C ALA A 121 -10.46 -4.81 5.40
N SER A 122 -10.25 -5.31 4.19
CA SER A 122 -9.33 -6.41 3.95
C SER A 122 -8.67 -6.28 2.59
N VAL A 123 -7.57 -7.00 2.41
CA VAL A 123 -6.89 -7.09 1.12
C VAL A 123 -7.83 -7.68 0.07
N ASN A 124 -8.62 -8.69 0.45
CA ASN A 124 -9.55 -9.30 -0.49
C ASN A 124 -10.58 -8.30 -1.02
N ASP A 125 -11.10 -7.45 -0.14
CA ASP A 125 -12.06 -6.43 -0.58
C ASP A 125 -11.42 -5.46 -1.58
N ALA A 126 -10.18 -5.08 -1.35
CA ALA A 126 -9.47 -4.18 -2.24
C ALA A 126 -9.19 -4.84 -3.60
N VAL A 127 -8.80 -6.10 -3.57
CA VAL A 127 -8.53 -6.87 -4.81
C VAL A 127 -9.81 -7.01 -5.61
N ASP A 128 -10.92 -7.31 -4.95
CA ASP A 128 -12.21 -7.43 -5.63
C ASP A 128 -12.61 -6.11 -6.30
N ALA A 129 -12.38 -4.99 -5.62
CA ALA A 129 -12.68 -3.67 -6.19
C ALA A 129 -11.83 -3.41 -7.43
N PHE A 130 -10.54 -3.77 -7.38
CA PHE A 130 -9.66 -3.61 -8.52
C PHE A 130 -10.13 -4.44 -9.71
N ARG A 131 -10.48 -5.69 -9.46
CA ARG A 131 -10.92 -6.60 -10.52
C ARG A 131 -12.25 -6.14 -11.12
N THR A 132 -13.15 -5.61 -10.28
CA THR A 132 -14.45 -5.13 -10.73
C THR A 132 -14.31 -3.92 -11.64
N THR A 133 -13.31 -3.08 -11.42
CA THR A 133 -13.10 -1.90 -12.26
C THR A 133 -12.36 -2.22 -13.56
N GLY A 134 -12.14 -3.49 -13.84
CA GLY A 134 -11.45 -3.89 -15.04
C GLY A 134 -9.95 -3.67 -14.99
N GLY A 135 -9.45 -3.47 -13.77
CA GLY A 135 -8.07 -3.10 -13.48
C GLY A 135 -7.01 -4.06 -13.90
#